data_fe0e9d00d88d871ba6ecd1c752a8b49e
#
_entry.id   fe0e9d00d88d871ba6ecd1c752a8b49e
#
_cell.length_a   1.000
_cell.length_b   1.000
_cell.length_c   1.000
_cell.angle_alpha   90.00
_cell.angle_beta   90.00
_cell.angle_gamma   90.00
#
_symmetry.space_group_name_H-M   'P 1'
#
loop_
_entity.id
_entity.type
_entity.pdbx_description
1 polymer ?
#
loop_
_entity_poly.entity_id
_entity_poly.type
_entity_poly.pdbx_seq_one_letter_code
_entity_poly.pdbx_strand_id
1 'polypeptide(L)'
;MDHAGGLDVLVNNAGIFPRGTIEEMSLADFDRTLAVNVRAVFVAAKAAVRHLPAGGRIITIGSTLGERVARPGMSAYAASKAAVVGMSRAFARDLGARGITSVVVQPGPTDTDMNPADGPRAASTLALSAVGRHASPEDLAATVAHVAGAGGAFITGSVITVDGGVNA
;
A
#
# COMPACT_ATOMS: atom_id res chain seq x y z
N MET A 1 -0.83 -22.89 -12.86
CA MET A 1 -1.33 -22.70 -11.47
C MET A 1 -1.37 -23.99 -10.66
N ASP A 2 -0.98 -25.07 -11.23
CA ASP A 2 -1.09 -26.39 -10.58
C ASP A 2 -0.01 -26.70 -9.53
N HIS A 3 0.91 -25.77 -9.26
CA HIS A 3 2.02 -26.00 -8.33
C HIS A 3 1.78 -25.46 -6.91
N ALA A 4 0.78 -24.59 -6.68
CA ALA A 4 0.57 -23.91 -5.39
C ALA A 4 -0.70 -24.32 -4.64
N GLY A 5 -1.51 -25.25 -5.17
CA GLY A 5 -2.71 -25.75 -4.50
C GLY A 5 -3.87 -24.76 -4.35
N GLY A 6 -3.70 -23.48 -4.65
CA GLY A 6 -4.74 -22.46 -4.55
C GLY A 6 -4.17 -21.05 -4.28
N LEU A 7 -5.05 -20.06 -4.15
CA LEU A 7 -4.73 -18.68 -3.83
C LEU A 7 -5.69 -18.17 -2.76
N ASP A 8 -5.22 -17.95 -1.56
CA ASP A 8 -6.02 -17.45 -0.43
C ASP A 8 -5.82 -15.96 -0.17
N VAL A 9 -4.61 -15.46 -0.42
CA VAL A 9 -4.21 -14.09 -0.13
C VAL A 9 -3.46 -13.48 -1.31
N LEU A 10 -3.91 -12.31 -1.78
CA LEU A 10 -3.18 -11.45 -2.70
C LEU A 10 -2.59 -10.28 -1.93
N VAL A 11 -1.27 -10.11 -1.98
CA VAL A 11 -0.59 -8.91 -1.46
C VAL A 11 -0.04 -8.08 -2.63
N ASN A 12 -0.60 -6.90 -2.84
CA ASN A 12 -0.11 -5.92 -3.81
C ASN A 12 0.93 -5.02 -3.13
N ASN A 13 2.20 -5.40 -3.20
CA ASN A 13 3.31 -4.67 -2.56
C ASN A 13 4.15 -3.86 -3.57
N ALA A 14 4.27 -4.33 -4.81
CA ALA A 14 5.12 -3.68 -5.80
C ALA A 14 4.74 -2.20 -6.01
N GLY A 15 5.75 -1.34 -6.09
CA GLY A 15 5.54 0.08 -6.30
C GLY A 15 6.83 0.80 -6.68
N ILE A 16 6.69 1.97 -7.30
CA ILE A 16 7.78 2.87 -7.63
C ILE A 16 7.50 4.26 -7.10
N PHE A 17 8.55 5.04 -6.86
CA PHE A 17 8.46 6.38 -6.29
C PHE A 17 9.39 7.36 -7.02
N PRO A 18 9.14 7.70 -8.30
CA PRO A 18 9.84 8.80 -8.94
C PRO A 18 9.49 10.11 -8.25
N ARG A 19 10.46 11.00 -8.12
CA ARG A 19 10.32 12.30 -7.46
C ARG A 19 10.45 13.41 -8.50
N GLY A 20 9.75 14.49 -8.30
CA GLY A 20 9.78 15.70 -9.11
C GLY A 20 8.61 16.59 -8.77
N THR A 21 8.81 17.90 -8.79
CA THR A 21 7.71 18.88 -8.68
C THR A 21 6.76 18.71 -9.87
N ILE A 22 5.62 19.41 -9.84
CA ILE A 22 4.66 19.36 -10.96
C ILE A 22 5.29 19.86 -12.29
N GLU A 23 6.27 20.75 -12.20
CA GLU A 23 6.99 21.31 -13.36
C GLU A 23 8.06 20.34 -13.89
N GLU A 24 8.69 19.55 -13.01
CA GLU A 24 9.79 18.64 -13.34
C GLU A 24 9.33 17.23 -13.72
N MET A 25 8.17 16.81 -13.22
CA MET A 25 7.65 15.46 -13.44
C MET A 25 7.29 15.24 -14.90
N SER A 26 7.97 14.33 -15.57
CA SER A 26 7.63 13.95 -16.94
C SER A 26 6.29 13.20 -16.98
N LEU A 27 5.52 13.37 -18.07
CA LEU A 27 4.30 12.57 -18.28
C LEU A 27 4.63 11.07 -18.33
N ALA A 28 5.78 10.70 -18.89
CA ALA A 28 6.21 9.30 -18.94
C ALA A 28 6.41 8.69 -17.54
N ASP A 29 7.02 9.43 -16.60
CA ASP A 29 7.19 8.98 -15.21
C ASP A 29 5.86 8.97 -14.46
N PHE A 30 4.99 9.93 -14.71
CA PHE A 30 3.63 9.96 -14.18
C PHE A 30 2.85 8.72 -14.63
N ASP A 31 2.80 8.46 -15.94
CA ASP A 31 2.09 7.31 -16.53
C ASP A 31 2.67 5.98 -16.03
N ARG A 32 4.01 5.86 -15.96
CA ARG A 32 4.68 4.69 -15.39
C ARG A 32 4.31 4.48 -13.93
N THR A 33 4.21 5.56 -13.15
CA THR A 33 3.81 5.47 -11.74
C THR A 33 2.38 4.94 -11.62
N LEU A 34 1.45 5.45 -12.42
CA LEU A 34 0.07 4.95 -12.43
C LEU A 34 -0.01 3.51 -12.95
N ALA A 35 0.77 3.17 -13.96
CA ALA A 35 0.79 1.81 -14.50
C ALA A 35 1.23 0.79 -13.45
N VAL A 36 2.29 1.07 -12.69
CA VAL A 36 2.82 0.16 -11.66
C VAL A 36 1.99 0.22 -10.38
N ASN A 37 1.75 1.42 -9.84
CA ASN A 37 1.17 1.55 -8.50
C ASN A 37 -0.36 1.41 -8.48
N VAL A 38 -1.03 1.59 -9.60
CA VAL A 38 -2.52 1.60 -9.67
C VAL A 38 -3.03 0.51 -10.60
N ARG A 39 -2.67 0.60 -11.90
CA ARG A 39 -3.20 -0.33 -12.91
C ARG A 39 -2.81 -1.78 -12.60
N ALA A 40 -1.56 -2.03 -12.20
CA ALA A 40 -1.11 -3.39 -11.86
C ALA A 40 -1.88 -3.97 -10.66
N VAL A 41 -2.20 -3.16 -9.65
CA VAL A 41 -3.03 -3.58 -8.50
C VAL A 41 -4.42 -4.04 -8.97
N PHE A 42 -5.06 -3.26 -9.84
CA PHE A 42 -6.35 -3.64 -10.40
C PHE A 42 -6.27 -4.93 -11.23
N VAL A 43 -5.26 -5.06 -12.09
CA VAL A 43 -5.07 -6.24 -12.95
C VAL A 43 -4.81 -7.48 -12.11
N ALA A 44 -3.96 -7.39 -11.09
CA ALA A 44 -3.68 -8.50 -10.18
C ALA A 44 -4.94 -8.91 -9.40
N ALA A 45 -5.67 -7.96 -8.83
CA ALA A 45 -6.94 -8.23 -8.15
C ALA A 45 -7.95 -8.90 -9.10
N LYS A 46 -8.15 -8.35 -10.31
CA LYS A 46 -9.05 -8.91 -11.33
C LYS A 46 -8.71 -10.36 -11.71
N ALA A 47 -7.43 -10.69 -11.78
CA ALA A 47 -6.99 -12.06 -12.02
C ALA A 47 -7.22 -12.95 -10.79
N ALA A 48 -6.84 -12.46 -9.60
CA ALA A 48 -6.91 -13.21 -8.34
C ALA A 48 -8.34 -13.56 -7.92
N VAL A 49 -9.30 -12.67 -8.10
CA VAL A 49 -10.69 -12.89 -7.63
C VAL A 49 -11.37 -14.11 -8.20
N ARG A 50 -10.88 -14.64 -9.33
CA ARG A 50 -11.40 -15.89 -9.94
C ARG A 50 -10.96 -17.14 -9.16
N HIS A 51 -9.92 -17.01 -8.34
CA HIS A 51 -9.25 -18.09 -7.64
C HIS A 51 -9.39 -17.97 -6.12
N LEU A 52 -9.71 -16.77 -5.60
CA LEU A 52 -9.91 -16.55 -4.19
C LEU A 52 -11.17 -17.25 -3.68
N PRO A 53 -11.08 -18.11 -2.65
CA PRO A 53 -12.23 -18.75 -2.01
C PRO A 53 -13.00 -17.75 -1.12
N ALA A 54 -14.10 -18.23 -0.53
CA ALA A 54 -14.71 -17.54 0.62
C ALA A 54 -13.67 -17.44 1.76
N GLY A 55 -13.56 -16.26 2.36
CA GLY A 55 -12.51 -15.97 3.32
C GLY A 55 -11.18 -15.48 2.70
N GLY A 56 -11.11 -15.32 1.38
CA GLY A 56 -9.94 -14.78 0.69
C GLY A 56 -9.61 -13.33 1.08
N ARG A 57 -8.37 -12.90 0.86
CA ARG A 57 -7.87 -11.58 1.23
C ARG A 57 -7.21 -10.86 0.06
N ILE A 58 -7.49 -9.57 -0.08
CA ILE A 58 -6.72 -8.65 -0.94
C ILE A 58 -6.13 -7.58 -0.04
N ILE A 59 -4.81 -7.54 0.06
CA ILE A 59 -4.07 -6.59 0.89
C ILE A 59 -3.22 -5.72 -0.04
N THR A 60 -3.39 -4.41 0.02
CA THR A 60 -2.63 -3.48 -0.82
C THR A 60 -1.76 -2.59 0.06
N ILE A 61 -0.48 -2.47 -0.27
CA ILE A 61 0.44 -1.58 0.44
C ILE A 61 0.25 -0.15 -0.10
N GLY A 62 -0.37 0.67 0.75
CA GLY A 62 -0.57 2.10 0.53
C GLY A 62 0.67 2.95 0.84
N SER A 63 0.41 4.13 1.37
CA SER A 63 1.40 5.04 1.98
C SER A 63 0.66 6.18 2.65
N THR A 64 1.17 6.68 3.78
CA THR A 64 0.69 7.92 4.41
C THR A 64 0.73 9.13 3.47
N LEU A 65 1.61 9.11 2.45
CA LEU A 65 1.66 10.14 1.40
C LEU A 65 0.42 10.17 0.50
N GLY A 66 -0.40 9.13 0.50
CA GLY A 66 -1.72 9.14 -0.16
C GLY A 66 -2.78 9.96 0.58
N GLU A 67 -2.52 10.31 1.83
CA GLU A 67 -3.42 11.08 2.71
C GLU A 67 -2.87 12.47 3.00
N ARG A 68 -1.59 12.56 3.39
CA ARG A 68 -0.92 13.81 3.73
C ARG A 68 0.43 13.93 3.03
N VAL A 69 0.61 15.00 2.28
CA VAL A 69 1.86 15.32 1.57
C VAL A 69 2.55 16.47 2.27
N ALA A 70 3.57 16.18 3.06
CA ALA A 70 4.28 17.18 3.85
C ALA A 70 5.40 17.92 3.08
N ARG A 71 5.71 17.52 1.84
CA ARG A 71 6.85 18.05 1.06
C ARG A 71 6.53 18.08 -0.43
N PRO A 72 7.19 18.97 -1.22
CA PRO A 72 7.05 18.98 -2.67
C PRO A 72 7.67 17.73 -3.33
N GLY A 73 7.37 17.54 -4.60
CA GLY A 73 7.95 16.54 -5.47
C GLY A 73 7.35 15.12 -5.32
N MET A 74 6.09 15.02 -4.87
CA MET A 74 5.47 13.72 -4.56
C MET A 74 4.12 13.52 -5.27
N SER A 75 3.74 14.41 -6.20
CA SER A 75 2.38 14.45 -6.76
C SER A 75 1.94 13.14 -7.41
N ALA A 76 2.76 12.55 -8.29
CA ALA A 76 2.43 11.29 -8.96
C ALA A 76 2.28 10.12 -7.98
N TYR A 77 3.21 10.01 -7.02
CA TYR A 77 3.17 8.96 -6.02
C TYR A 77 1.97 9.11 -5.08
N ALA A 78 1.74 10.31 -4.54
CA ALA A 78 0.61 10.59 -3.66
C ALA A 78 -0.72 10.28 -4.35
N ALA A 79 -0.90 10.74 -5.60
CA ALA A 79 -2.09 10.42 -6.39
C ALA A 79 -2.27 8.90 -6.56
N SER A 80 -1.19 8.15 -6.84
CA SER A 80 -1.25 6.71 -6.99
C SER A 80 -1.64 5.99 -5.69
N LYS A 81 -1.13 6.46 -4.54
CA LYS A 81 -1.43 5.85 -3.24
C LYS A 81 -2.82 6.24 -2.70
N ALA A 82 -3.31 7.43 -3.02
CA ALA A 82 -4.71 7.79 -2.80
C ALA A 82 -5.68 6.94 -3.64
N ALA A 83 -5.33 6.69 -4.90
CA ALA A 83 -6.16 5.88 -5.81
C ALA A 83 -6.38 4.45 -5.30
N VAL A 84 -5.35 3.78 -4.73
CA VAL A 84 -5.50 2.42 -4.23
C VAL A 84 -6.40 2.33 -2.99
N VAL A 85 -6.52 3.40 -2.21
CA VAL A 85 -7.49 3.47 -1.09
C VAL A 85 -8.92 3.43 -1.63
N GLY A 86 -9.24 4.27 -2.61
CA GLY A 86 -10.55 4.26 -3.26
C GLY A 86 -10.87 2.91 -3.90
N MET A 87 -9.89 2.33 -4.59
CA MET A 87 -10.00 1.02 -5.25
C MET A 87 -10.27 -0.10 -4.25
N SER A 88 -9.54 -0.14 -3.11
CA SER A 88 -9.73 -1.14 -2.07
C SER A 88 -11.13 -1.06 -1.43
N ARG A 89 -11.65 0.15 -1.23
CA ARG A 89 -13.04 0.34 -0.74
C ARG A 89 -14.08 -0.19 -1.73
N ALA A 90 -13.87 0.02 -3.03
CA ALA A 90 -14.72 -0.54 -4.07
C ALA A 90 -14.65 -2.08 -4.08
N PHE A 91 -13.45 -2.67 -4.06
CA PHE A 91 -13.27 -4.12 -3.98
C PHE A 91 -13.96 -4.73 -2.76
N ALA A 92 -13.92 -4.06 -1.61
CA ALA A 92 -14.62 -4.52 -0.41
C ALA A 92 -16.14 -4.61 -0.61
N ARG A 93 -16.73 -3.69 -1.38
CA ARG A 93 -18.16 -3.73 -1.73
C ARG A 93 -18.47 -4.80 -2.76
N ASP A 94 -17.65 -4.90 -3.80
CA ASP A 94 -17.85 -5.86 -4.88
C ASP A 94 -17.73 -7.32 -4.41
N LEU A 95 -16.86 -7.58 -3.43
CA LEU A 95 -16.44 -8.93 -3.06
C LEU A 95 -16.96 -9.39 -1.69
N GLY A 96 -17.53 -8.47 -0.90
CA GLY A 96 -17.99 -8.75 0.46
C GLY A 96 -19.02 -9.88 0.55
N ALA A 97 -19.96 -9.95 -0.40
CA ALA A 97 -20.94 -11.03 -0.47
C ALA A 97 -20.32 -12.44 -0.70
N ARG A 98 -19.08 -12.49 -1.18
CA ARG A 98 -18.29 -13.72 -1.33
C ARG A 98 -17.43 -14.03 -0.12
N GLY A 99 -17.50 -13.20 0.95
CA GLY A 99 -16.64 -13.32 2.13
C GLY A 99 -15.17 -12.91 1.88
N ILE A 100 -14.85 -12.24 0.76
CA ILE A 100 -13.50 -11.76 0.46
C ILE A 100 -13.35 -10.35 1.00
N THR A 101 -12.26 -10.10 1.74
CA THR A 101 -11.94 -8.78 2.28
C THR A 101 -10.89 -8.05 1.44
N SER A 102 -10.96 -6.71 1.44
CA SER A 102 -9.96 -5.85 0.81
C SER A 102 -9.55 -4.73 1.76
N VAL A 103 -8.24 -4.61 2.02
CA VAL A 103 -7.66 -3.70 3.02
C VAL A 103 -6.44 -3.00 2.44
N VAL A 104 -6.21 -1.74 2.81
CA VAL A 104 -4.95 -1.05 2.59
C VAL A 104 -4.17 -1.03 3.90
N VAL A 105 -2.93 -1.52 3.89
CA VAL A 105 -1.94 -1.25 4.94
C VAL A 105 -1.13 -0.05 4.49
N GLN A 106 -1.08 1.00 5.31
CA GLN A 106 -0.55 2.32 4.96
C GLN A 106 0.70 2.64 5.79
N PRO A 107 1.89 2.34 5.25
CA PRO A 107 3.15 2.62 5.94
C PRO A 107 3.45 4.11 6.06
N GLY A 108 4.11 4.48 7.17
CA GLY A 108 4.93 5.66 7.28
C GLY A 108 6.37 5.43 6.78
N PRO A 109 7.34 6.22 7.26
CA PRO A 109 8.75 6.03 6.93
C PRO A 109 9.24 4.65 7.36
N THR A 110 9.55 3.82 6.40
CA THR A 110 10.06 2.45 6.59
C THR A 110 11.45 2.35 6.01
N ASP A 111 12.35 1.68 6.70
CA ASP A 111 13.72 1.42 6.25
C ASP A 111 13.72 0.39 5.13
N THR A 112 13.97 0.86 3.93
CA THR A 112 13.97 0.06 2.69
C THR A 112 14.91 0.71 1.66
N ASP A 113 15.24 0.00 0.60
CA ASP A 113 16.01 0.56 -0.53
C ASP A 113 15.38 1.85 -1.10
N MET A 114 14.05 1.96 -1.08
CA MET A 114 13.33 3.15 -1.53
C MET A 114 13.48 4.34 -0.56
N ASN A 115 13.69 4.07 0.73
CA ASN A 115 13.78 5.07 1.80
C ASN A 115 14.71 4.59 2.92
N PRO A 116 16.02 4.50 2.67
CA PRO A 116 16.98 3.99 3.66
C PRO A 116 17.04 4.89 4.91
N ALA A 117 17.13 4.25 6.10
CA ALA A 117 17.16 4.93 7.39
C ALA A 117 18.45 5.73 7.64
N ASP A 118 19.51 5.45 6.87
CA ASP A 118 20.78 6.19 6.84
C ASP A 118 20.90 7.14 5.63
N GLY A 119 19.86 7.25 4.84
CA GLY A 119 19.83 8.06 3.63
C GLY A 119 19.78 9.56 3.92
N PRO A 120 20.01 10.41 2.90
CA PRO A 120 20.12 11.88 3.05
C PRO A 120 18.85 12.55 3.60
N ARG A 121 17.72 11.86 3.60
CA ARG A 121 16.44 12.33 4.13
C ARG A 121 16.05 11.70 5.45
N ALA A 122 16.85 10.78 5.99
CA ALA A 122 16.54 10.00 7.18
C ALA A 122 16.17 10.90 8.38
N ALA A 123 17.03 11.85 8.73
CA ALA A 123 16.78 12.76 9.84
C ALA A 123 15.46 13.55 9.69
N SER A 124 15.18 14.03 8.49
CA SER A 124 13.98 14.83 8.25
C SER A 124 12.69 14.00 8.16
N THR A 125 12.77 12.71 7.83
CA THR A 125 11.63 11.78 7.93
C THR A 125 11.42 11.31 9.36
N LEU A 126 12.50 11.08 10.08
CA LEU A 126 12.47 10.71 11.50
C LEU A 126 11.82 11.78 12.36
N ALA A 127 12.09 13.07 12.08
CA ALA A 127 11.50 14.20 12.79
C ALA A 127 9.95 14.26 12.72
N LEU A 128 9.34 13.55 11.79
CA LEU A 128 7.88 13.43 11.69
C LEU A 128 7.32 12.27 12.52
N SER A 129 8.15 11.31 12.93
CA SER A 129 7.71 10.12 13.66
C SER A 129 7.59 10.40 15.16
N ALA A 130 6.40 10.17 15.72
CA ALA A 130 6.20 10.25 17.16
C ALA A 130 6.91 9.12 17.93
N VAL A 131 7.10 7.96 17.30
CA VAL A 131 7.82 6.80 17.88
C VAL A 131 9.33 7.00 17.87
N GLY A 132 9.86 7.96 17.10
CA GLY A 132 11.29 8.33 17.09
C GLY A 132 12.20 7.34 16.36
N ARG A 133 11.68 6.46 15.52
CA ARG A 133 12.44 5.57 14.62
C ARG A 133 11.73 5.38 13.27
N HIS A 134 12.47 4.95 12.27
CA HIS A 134 11.86 4.36 11.07
C HIS A 134 11.25 3.00 11.45
N ALA A 135 10.16 2.63 10.78
CA ALA A 135 9.66 1.26 10.85
C ALA A 135 10.66 0.32 10.15
N SER A 136 10.74 -0.92 10.62
CA SER A 136 11.39 -1.99 9.85
C SER A 136 10.37 -2.64 8.90
N PRO A 137 10.81 -3.36 7.86
CA PRO A 137 9.92 -4.19 7.04
C PRO A 137 9.07 -5.16 7.87
N GLU A 138 9.61 -5.69 8.97
CA GLU A 138 8.94 -6.63 9.88
C GLU A 138 7.78 -5.98 10.64
N ASP A 139 7.88 -4.69 10.99
CA ASP A 139 6.76 -3.94 11.60
C ASP A 139 5.53 -3.95 10.68
N LEU A 140 5.76 -3.81 9.38
CA LEU A 140 4.71 -3.84 8.37
C LEU A 140 4.23 -5.27 8.10
N ALA A 141 5.15 -6.22 7.99
CA ALA A 141 4.86 -7.63 7.74
C ALA A 141 3.96 -8.22 8.84
N ALA A 142 4.17 -7.85 10.11
CA ALA A 142 3.33 -8.27 11.22
C ALA A 142 1.87 -7.83 11.04
N THR A 143 1.65 -6.59 10.60
CA THR A 143 0.29 -6.09 10.31
C THR A 143 -0.32 -6.81 9.11
N VAL A 144 0.45 -7.02 8.05
CA VAL A 144 0.00 -7.78 6.86
C VAL A 144 -0.39 -9.20 7.26
N ALA A 145 0.42 -9.87 8.08
CA ALA A 145 0.14 -11.23 8.56
C ALA A 145 -1.14 -11.28 9.42
N HIS A 146 -1.35 -10.28 10.30
CA HIS A 146 -2.59 -10.18 11.08
C HIS A 146 -3.84 -10.07 10.19
N VAL A 147 -3.78 -9.18 9.18
CA VAL A 147 -4.89 -8.97 8.24
C VAL A 147 -5.11 -10.18 7.33
N ALA A 148 -4.05 -10.89 6.96
CA ALA A 148 -4.12 -12.11 6.16
C ALA A 148 -4.74 -13.27 6.96
N GLY A 149 -4.55 -13.29 8.27
CA GLY A 149 -5.02 -14.35 9.17
C GLY A 149 -6.48 -14.20 9.60
N ALA A 150 -6.84 -14.96 10.64
CA ALA A 150 -8.19 -14.97 11.21
C ALA A 150 -8.59 -13.59 11.79
N GLY A 151 -7.64 -12.81 12.34
CA GLY A 151 -7.89 -11.47 12.88
C GLY A 151 -8.39 -10.47 11.84
N GLY A 152 -8.06 -10.69 10.54
CA GLY A 152 -8.52 -9.85 9.44
C GLY A 152 -9.91 -10.18 8.88
N ALA A 153 -10.59 -11.20 9.40
CA ALA A 153 -11.82 -11.73 8.79
C ALA A 153 -12.97 -10.71 8.72
N PHE A 154 -12.99 -9.72 9.61
CA PHE A 154 -14.03 -8.67 9.63
C PHE A 154 -13.47 -7.28 9.30
N ILE A 155 -12.21 -7.20 8.84
CA ILE A 155 -11.55 -5.95 8.43
C ILE A 155 -11.64 -5.85 6.90
N THR A 156 -12.49 -4.95 6.39
CA THR A 156 -12.63 -4.72 4.95
C THR A 156 -12.98 -3.26 4.64
N GLY A 157 -12.59 -2.75 3.49
CA GLY A 157 -12.78 -1.36 3.08
C GLY A 157 -12.01 -0.35 3.94
N SER A 158 -11.14 -0.82 4.80
CA SER A 158 -10.40 -0.04 5.80
C SER A 158 -8.99 0.29 5.34
N VAL A 159 -8.45 1.35 5.93
CA VAL A 159 -7.03 1.70 5.87
C VAL A 159 -6.44 1.49 7.27
N ILE A 160 -5.42 0.65 7.37
CA ILE A 160 -4.68 0.42 8.60
C ILE A 160 -3.36 1.17 8.49
N THR A 161 -3.24 2.25 9.23
CA THR A 161 -2.02 3.08 9.23
C THR A 161 -1.00 2.49 10.19
N VAL A 162 0.23 2.32 9.71
CA VAL A 162 1.40 1.81 10.46
C VAL A 162 2.55 2.79 10.22
N ASP A 163 2.50 3.93 10.86
CA ASP A 163 3.35 5.07 10.50
C ASP A 163 4.15 5.69 11.66
N GLY A 164 4.06 5.11 12.87
CA GLY A 164 4.75 5.65 14.03
C GLY A 164 4.27 7.06 14.43
N GLY A 165 3.03 7.43 14.08
CA GLY A 165 2.42 8.70 14.41
C GLY A 165 2.80 9.86 13.49
N VAL A 166 3.26 9.58 12.27
CA VAL A 166 3.64 10.62 11.28
C VAL A 166 2.45 11.48 10.84
N ASN A 167 1.25 10.90 10.83
CA ASN A 167 0.01 11.59 10.44
C ASN A 167 -0.91 11.92 11.63
N ALA A 168 -0.43 11.73 12.85
CA ALA A 168 -1.19 12.07 14.06
C ALA A 168 -1.31 13.59 14.27
#